data_b591ab715a85b2a5a9fbd4e32f0cfa4d
#
_entry.id   b591ab715a85b2a5a9fbd4e32f0cfa4d
#
_cell.length_a   1.000
_cell.length_b   1.000
_cell.length_c   1.000
_cell.angle_alpha   90.00
_cell.angle_beta   90.00
_cell.angle_gamma   90.00
#
_symmetry.space_group_name_H-M   'P 1'
#
loop_
_entity.id
_entity.type
_entity.pdbx_description
1 polymer ?
#
loop_
_entity_poly.entity_id
_entity_poly.type
_entity_poly.pdbx_seq_one_letter_code
_entity_poly.pdbx_strand_id
1 'polypeptide(L)'
;MAKKQSARELFLNTLNKMGIKYEIDEDNGKTIWFDYLYMQMLCAEEDKDGRYINLEYIDLKELSDGEDVKRMYRIINKINMISNVIIISCIKRTHYRRKILFIKEIPNIENYLRTEIQELIRTYEMVNSELQEELKKEGKKIFKRDPLDKDSTQTRDLFIKTITDMDCPYETWEDEESSLECIVFDFQGTKYRAKFLEYSREVLIENHYNLYSVELSDVNKVNQLRDVINKVNLEYNIPTTYYINNESGKMEADASCVIPFMEEMPQLIHYLHAALDQLSDVEFFIKDEMEEMARAEEIEKMGYLNQEPN
;
A
#
# COMPACT_ATOMS: atom_id res chain seq x y z
N MET A 1 35.04 12.45 -3.32
CA MET A 1 33.88 11.60 -2.99
C MET A 1 33.14 11.33 -4.28
N ALA A 2 32.91 10.07 -4.66
CA ALA A 2 32.10 9.75 -5.82
C ALA A 2 30.65 10.22 -5.54
N LYS A 3 30.04 10.93 -6.49
CA LYS A 3 28.66 11.39 -6.40
C LYS A 3 27.77 10.14 -6.28
N LYS A 4 26.97 10.03 -5.22
CA LYS A 4 26.06 8.91 -5.02
C LYS A 4 25.01 8.95 -6.14
N GLN A 5 24.88 7.87 -6.90
CA GLN A 5 23.91 7.76 -7.96
C GLN A 5 22.50 7.77 -7.36
N SER A 6 21.61 8.62 -7.87
CA SER A 6 20.22 8.65 -7.42
C SER A 6 19.42 7.44 -7.94
N ALA A 7 18.31 7.11 -7.28
CA ALA A 7 17.40 6.06 -7.74
C ALA A 7 16.93 6.33 -9.18
N ARG A 8 16.66 7.59 -9.51
CA ARG A 8 16.28 8.01 -10.86
C ARG A 8 17.34 7.73 -11.91
N GLU A 9 18.60 8.13 -11.65
CA GLU A 9 19.72 7.85 -12.57
C GLU A 9 19.91 6.35 -12.76
N LEU A 10 19.82 5.58 -11.67
CA LEU A 10 19.92 4.13 -11.70
C LEU A 10 18.77 3.50 -12.49
N PHE A 11 17.54 4.00 -12.32
CA PHE A 11 16.35 3.55 -13.05
C PHE A 11 16.49 3.76 -14.56
N LEU A 12 16.88 4.96 -15.00
CA LEU A 12 17.12 5.25 -16.41
C LEU A 12 18.19 4.34 -17.03
N ASN A 13 19.28 4.13 -16.30
CA ASN A 13 20.34 3.21 -16.73
C ASN A 13 19.82 1.75 -16.83
N THR A 14 18.93 1.35 -15.93
CA THR A 14 18.33 0.02 -15.94
C THR A 14 17.39 -0.15 -17.13
N LEU A 15 16.52 0.83 -17.42
CA LEU A 15 15.68 0.82 -18.62
C LEU A 15 16.50 0.70 -19.89
N ASN A 16 17.58 1.48 -19.99
CA ASN A 16 18.49 1.41 -21.14
C ASN A 16 19.10 0.02 -21.31
N LYS A 17 19.56 -0.62 -20.24
CA LYS A 17 20.11 -1.98 -20.27
C LYS A 17 19.04 -3.01 -20.67
N MET A 18 17.80 -2.82 -20.26
CA MET A 18 16.67 -3.66 -20.65
C MET A 18 16.18 -3.41 -22.08
N GLY A 19 16.70 -2.40 -22.76
CA GLY A 19 16.27 -2.00 -24.10
C GLY A 19 14.87 -1.35 -24.13
N ILE A 20 14.41 -0.84 -23.00
CA ILE A 20 13.11 -0.18 -22.85
C ILE A 20 13.25 1.29 -23.21
N LYS A 21 12.43 1.76 -24.17
CA LYS A 21 12.37 3.17 -24.53
C LYS A 21 11.58 3.94 -23.49
N TYR A 22 11.99 5.16 -23.24
CA TYR A 22 11.32 6.06 -22.31
C TYR A 22 11.36 7.51 -22.80
N GLU A 23 10.46 8.30 -22.27
CA GLU A 23 10.37 9.74 -22.45
C GLU A 23 10.37 10.42 -21.07
N ILE A 24 11.01 11.59 -20.99
CA ILE A 24 10.99 12.41 -19.78
C ILE A 24 10.00 13.54 -20.03
N ASP A 25 9.07 13.71 -19.08
CA ASP A 25 8.08 14.77 -19.14
C ASP A 25 8.78 16.15 -19.20
N GLU A 26 8.53 16.89 -20.27
CA GLU A 26 9.16 18.18 -20.52
C GLU A 26 8.70 19.28 -19.55
N ASP A 27 7.47 19.19 -19.03
CA ASP A 27 6.87 20.21 -18.19
C ASP A 27 7.46 20.19 -16.77
N ASN A 28 7.70 19.00 -16.22
CA ASN A 28 8.20 18.87 -14.84
C ASN A 28 9.61 18.28 -14.76
N GLY A 29 10.11 17.66 -15.81
CA GLY A 29 11.43 17.03 -15.87
C GLY A 29 11.66 15.89 -14.86
N LYS A 30 10.62 15.48 -14.13
CA LYS A 30 10.70 14.50 -13.04
C LYS A 30 10.06 13.18 -13.39
N THR A 31 8.95 13.21 -14.09
CA THR A 31 8.21 12.02 -14.50
C THR A 31 8.87 11.37 -15.71
N ILE A 32 8.97 10.06 -15.70
CA ILE A 32 9.52 9.24 -16.77
C ILE A 32 8.38 8.35 -17.27
N TRP A 33 8.06 8.46 -18.55
CA TRP A 33 7.08 7.61 -19.22
C TRP A 33 7.82 6.51 -19.97
N PHE A 34 7.34 5.28 -19.89
CA PHE A 34 7.92 4.15 -20.64
C PHE A 34 6.87 3.09 -20.94
N ASP A 35 7.06 2.40 -22.05
CA ASP A 35 6.19 1.30 -22.44
C ASP A 35 6.78 -0.04 -21.99
N TYR A 36 5.98 -0.84 -21.33
CA TYR A 36 6.34 -2.20 -20.98
C TYR A 36 5.20 -3.16 -21.36
N LEU A 37 5.51 -4.12 -22.24
CA LEU A 37 4.52 -4.97 -22.88
C LEU A 37 3.45 -4.12 -23.60
N TYR A 38 2.22 -4.16 -23.11
CA TYR A 38 1.08 -3.43 -23.66
C TYR A 38 0.62 -2.24 -22.82
N MET A 39 1.38 -1.88 -21.80
CA MET A 39 1.02 -0.85 -20.83
C MET A 39 2.00 0.31 -20.88
N GLN A 40 1.45 1.52 -20.90
CA GLN A 40 2.23 2.73 -20.68
C GLN A 40 2.32 3.00 -19.19
N MET A 41 3.52 3.03 -18.69
CA MET A 41 3.81 3.23 -17.28
C MET A 41 4.51 4.55 -17.03
N LEU A 42 4.41 5.05 -15.83
CA LEU A 42 5.18 6.20 -15.37
C LEU A 42 6.00 5.86 -14.14
N CYS A 43 7.10 6.58 -13.98
CA CYS A 43 7.94 6.53 -12.80
C CYS A 43 8.24 7.95 -12.33
N ALA A 44 8.15 8.18 -11.04
CA ALA A 44 8.55 9.43 -10.40
C ALA A 44 9.48 9.16 -9.22
N GLU A 45 10.46 10.05 -9.00
CA GLU A 45 11.30 10.03 -7.80
C GLU A 45 10.52 10.61 -6.63
N GLU A 46 10.46 9.90 -5.51
CA GLU A 46 9.54 10.25 -4.44
C GLU A 46 10.22 10.87 -3.23
N ASP A 47 11.45 10.51 -2.92
CA ASP A 47 12.05 10.96 -1.69
C ASP A 47 13.23 11.93 -1.86
N LYS A 48 13.42 12.76 -0.84
CA LYS A 48 14.55 13.71 -0.78
C LYS A 48 15.91 13.02 -0.78
N ASP A 49 15.94 11.75 -0.41
CA ASP A 49 17.14 10.93 -0.33
C ASP A 49 17.50 10.24 -1.65
N GLY A 50 16.58 10.25 -2.62
CA GLY A 50 16.78 9.69 -3.96
C GLY A 50 17.01 8.18 -3.96
N ARG A 51 16.34 7.42 -3.07
CA ARG A 51 16.48 5.97 -2.92
C ARG A 51 15.27 5.19 -3.42
N TYR A 52 14.10 5.84 -3.42
CA TYR A 52 12.85 5.23 -3.82
C TYR A 52 12.35 5.82 -5.13
N ILE A 53 11.64 5.01 -5.88
CA ILE A 53 10.87 5.43 -7.03
C ILE A 53 9.45 4.92 -6.88
N ASN A 54 8.49 5.68 -7.40
CA ASN A 54 7.12 5.24 -7.59
C ASN A 54 6.96 4.75 -9.02
N LEU A 55 6.58 3.50 -9.17
CA LEU A 55 6.05 2.97 -10.43
C LEU A 55 4.54 3.15 -10.41
N GLU A 56 3.97 3.63 -11.50
CA GLU A 56 2.53 3.84 -11.61
C GLU A 56 2.03 3.42 -12.99
N TYR A 57 0.86 2.80 -12.99
CA TYR A 57 0.02 2.59 -14.17
C TYR A 57 -1.32 3.29 -13.94
N ILE A 58 -1.80 4.00 -14.96
CA ILE A 58 -3.09 4.71 -14.91
C ILE A 58 -4.05 4.06 -15.90
N ASP A 59 -5.11 3.46 -15.37
CA ASP A 59 -6.23 2.96 -16.18
C ASP A 59 -7.28 4.06 -16.33
N LEU A 60 -7.54 4.46 -17.58
CA LEU A 60 -8.50 5.51 -17.93
C LEU A 60 -9.93 4.99 -18.07
N LYS A 61 -10.33 4.04 -17.27
CA LYS A 61 -11.67 3.45 -17.32
C LYS A 61 -12.68 4.35 -16.64
N GLU A 62 -13.63 4.87 -17.39
CA GLU A 62 -14.76 5.60 -16.83
C GLU A 62 -15.75 4.63 -16.17
N LEU A 63 -16.09 4.90 -14.91
CA LEU A 63 -17.16 4.23 -14.21
C LEU A 63 -18.46 4.96 -14.49
N SER A 64 -19.45 4.23 -15.01
CA SER A 64 -20.65 4.82 -15.60
C SER A 64 -21.69 5.29 -14.58
N ASP A 65 -21.72 4.71 -13.40
CA ASP A 65 -22.71 5.03 -12.37
C ASP A 65 -22.21 4.81 -10.94
N GLY A 66 -23.03 5.20 -9.95
CA GLY A 66 -22.70 5.08 -8.53
C GLY A 66 -22.59 3.63 -8.03
N GLU A 67 -23.24 2.67 -8.67
CA GLU A 67 -23.13 1.26 -8.29
C GLU A 67 -21.82 0.66 -8.79
N ASP A 68 -21.37 1.06 -9.99
CA ASP A 68 -20.06 0.66 -10.51
C ASP A 68 -18.91 1.24 -9.64
N VAL A 69 -19.07 2.47 -9.15
CA VAL A 69 -18.11 3.08 -8.21
C VAL A 69 -18.05 2.28 -6.90
N LYS A 70 -19.18 1.94 -6.30
CA LYS A 70 -19.21 1.14 -5.07
C LYS A 70 -18.63 -0.26 -5.26
N ARG A 71 -18.89 -0.88 -6.41
CA ARG A 71 -18.33 -2.18 -6.79
C ARG A 71 -16.82 -2.11 -6.91
N MET A 72 -16.31 -1.10 -7.61
CA MET A 72 -14.88 -0.87 -7.75
C MET A 72 -14.20 -0.69 -6.40
N TYR A 73 -14.77 0.09 -5.47
CA TYR A 73 -14.21 0.26 -4.13
C TYR A 73 -14.14 -1.05 -3.34
N ARG A 74 -15.16 -1.92 -3.44
CA ARG A 74 -15.13 -3.23 -2.78
C ARG A 74 -14.00 -4.12 -3.33
N ILE A 75 -13.84 -4.13 -4.66
CA ILE A 75 -12.78 -4.90 -5.33
C ILE A 75 -11.40 -4.36 -4.94
N ILE A 76 -11.22 -3.04 -4.99
CA ILE A 76 -9.97 -2.38 -4.63
C ILE A 76 -9.57 -2.71 -3.20
N ASN A 77 -10.50 -2.59 -2.23
CA ASN A 77 -10.19 -2.94 -0.85
C ASN A 77 -9.78 -4.40 -0.70
N LYS A 78 -10.52 -5.32 -1.32
CA LYS A 78 -10.17 -6.74 -1.29
C LYS A 78 -8.77 -6.99 -1.82
N ILE A 79 -8.39 -6.33 -2.92
CA ILE A 79 -7.09 -6.54 -3.57
C ILE A 79 -5.97 -5.83 -2.81
N ASN A 80 -6.20 -4.62 -2.28
CA ASN A 80 -5.23 -3.93 -1.44
C ASN A 80 -4.85 -4.72 -0.17
N MET A 81 -5.74 -5.58 0.33
CA MET A 81 -5.42 -6.48 1.45
C MET A 81 -4.42 -7.60 1.10
N ILE A 82 -4.25 -7.93 -0.17
CA ILE A 82 -3.45 -9.07 -0.62
C ILE A 82 -2.36 -8.70 -1.64
N SER A 83 -2.29 -7.43 -2.03
CA SER A 83 -1.35 -6.93 -3.05
C SER A 83 -0.40 -5.91 -2.45
N ASN A 84 0.82 -5.89 -2.95
CA ASN A 84 1.83 -4.89 -2.65
C ASN A 84 1.70 -3.62 -3.51
N VAL A 85 0.64 -3.55 -4.32
CA VAL A 85 0.32 -2.43 -5.19
C VAL A 85 -0.83 -1.66 -4.58
N ILE A 86 -0.65 -0.37 -4.39
CA ILE A 86 -1.70 0.53 -3.94
C ILE A 86 -2.61 0.84 -5.11
N ILE A 87 -3.89 0.57 -4.95
CA ILE A 87 -4.89 0.89 -5.96
C ILE A 87 -5.74 2.05 -5.44
N ILE A 88 -5.78 3.13 -6.22
CA ILE A 88 -6.57 4.32 -5.91
C ILE A 88 -7.51 4.55 -7.07
N SER A 89 -8.81 4.59 -6.81
CA SER A 89 -9.80 4.87 -7.85
C SER A 89 -10.47 6.22 -7.62
N CYS A 90 -10.55 6.99 -8.67
CA CYS A 90 -11.44 8.14 -8.80
C CYS A 90 -12.36 7.93 -10.01
N ILE A 91 -13.40 8.74 -10.15
CA ILE A 91 -14.52 8.53 -11.11
C ILE A 91 -14.06 8.23 -12.55
N LYS A 92 -12.92 8.77 -12.96
CA LYS A 92 -12.42 8.67 -14.34
C LYS A 92 -11.14 7.88 -14.51
N ARG A 93 -10.49 7.51 -13.42
CA ARG A 93 -9.15 6.90 -13.45
C ARG A 93 -8.97 5.95 -12.29
N THR A 94 -8.27 4.87 -12.53
CA THR A 94 -7.74 4.00 -11.48
C THR A 94 -6.23 3.99 -11.57
N HIS A 95 -5.57 4.33 -10.46
CA HIS A 95 -4.14 4.40 -10.34
C HIS A 95 -3.65 3.14 -9.63
N TYR A 96 -2.66 2.49 -10.19
CA TYR A 96 -1.96 1.34 -9.61
C TYR A 96 -0.55 1.81 -9.32
N ARG A 97 -0.20 1.94 -8.03
CA ARG A 97 1.09 2.48 -7.58
C ARG A 97 1.87 1.45 -6.80
N ARG A 98 3.17 1.46 -7.01
CA ARG A 98 4.11 0.69 -6.22
C ARG A 98 5.34 1.51 -5.93
N LYS A 99 5.60 1.75 -4.63
CA LYS A 99 6.82 2.35 -4.16
C LYS A 99 7.89 1.27 -4.05
N ILE A 100 9.00 1.43 -4.74
CA ILE A 100 10.09 0.47 -4.71
C ILE A 100 11.39 1.14 -4.28
N LEU A 101 12.16 0.43 -3.47
CA LEU A 101 13.53 0.81 -3.18
C LEU A 101 14.37 0.54 -4.43
N PHE A 102 15.11 1.55 -4.92
CA PHE A 102 15.89 1.42 -6.14
C PHE A 102 17.32 1.91 -5.92
N ILE A 103 18.17 1.02 -5.43
CA ILE A 103 19.57 1.26 -5.08
C ILE A 103 20.48 0.25 -5.78
N LYS A 104 21.73 0.64 -6.00
CA LYS A 104 22.72 -0.18 -6.74
C LYS A 104 23.08 -1.50 -6.05
N GLU A 105 22.86 -1.61 -4.75
CA GLU A 105 23.13 -2.78 -3.93
C GLU A 105 22.14 -3.92 -4.18
N ILE A 106 21.01 -3.65 -4.84
CA ILE A 106 20.04 -4.68 -5.21
C ILE A 106 20.67 -5.61 -6.25
N PRO A 107 20.78 -6.91 -5.96
CA PRO A 107 21.33 -7.87 -6.90
C PRO A 107 20.41 -8.03 -8.11
N ASN A 108 20.99 -8.11 -9.31
CA ASN A 108 20.26 -8.25 -10.57
C ASN A 108 19.09 -7.25 -10.71
N ILE A 109 19.42 -5.95 -10.60
CA ILE A 109 18.44 -4.87 -10.57
C ILE A 109 17.49 -4.86 -11.78
N GLU A 110 17.91 -5.38 -12.93
CA GLU A 110 17.07 -5.51 -14.12
C GLU A 110 15.95 -6.53 -13.89
N ASN A 111 16.28 -7.68 -13.28
CA ASN A 111 15.27 -8.67 -12.94
C ASN A 111 14.35 -8.21 -11.81
N TYR A 112 14.91 -7.49 -10.82
CA TYR A 112 14.13 -6.86 -9.78
C TYR A 112 13.10 -5.89 -10.37
N LEU A 113 13.54 -4.93 -11.21
CA LEU A 113 12.60 -4.01 -11.87
C LEU A 113 11.54 -4.74 -12.71
N ARG A 114 11.93 -5.79 -13.42
CA ARG A 114 10.98 -6.62 -14.19
C ARG A 114 9.91 -7.23 -13.30
N THR A 115 10.30 -7.77 -12.15
CA THR A 115 9.37 -8.36 -11.18
C THR A 115 8.40 -7.30 -10.64
N GLU A 116 8.90 -6.13 -10.27
CA GLU A 116 8.09 -5.03 -9.75
C GLU A 116 7.05 -4.54 -10.76
N ILE A 117 7.44 -4.42 -12.04
CA ILE A 117 6.52 -4.08 -13.12
C ILE A 117 5.47 -5.19 -13.32
N GLN A 118 5.89 -6.46 -13.28
CA GLN A 118 4.97 -7.59 -13.43
C GLN A 118 3.93 -7.65 -12.31
N GLU A 119 4.28 -7.27 -11.09
CA GLU A 119 3.32 -7.17 -9.99
C GLU A 119 2.27 -6.07 -10.23
N LEU A 120 2.64 -4.92 -10.79
CA LEU A 120 1.69 -3.91 -11.21
C LEU A 120 0.70 -4.46 -12.26
N ILE A 121 1.21 -5.12 -13.28
CA ILE A 121 0.41 -5.73 -14.36
C ILE A 121 -0.54 -6.77 -13.78
N ARG A 122 -0.02 -7.68 -12.95
CA ARG A 122 -0.81 -8.73 -12.32
C ARG A 122 -1.93 -8.16 -11.46
N THR A 123 -1.65 -7.12 -10.69
CA THR A 123 -2.66 -6.46 -9.86
C THR A 123 -3.76 -5.81 -10.70
N TYR A 124 -3.39 -5.16 -11.79
CA TYR A 124 -4.35 -4.64 -12.77
C TYR A 124 -5.24 -5.75 -13.37
N GLU A 125 -4.64 -6.87 -13.77
CA GLU A 125 -5.37 -8.03 -14.29
C GLU A 125 -6.31 -8.63 -13.25
N MET A 126 -5.89 -8.69 -11.98
CA MET A 126 -6.74 -9.14 -10.87
C MET A 126 -7.96 -8.24 -10.69
N VAL A 127 -7.80 -6.91 -10.68
CA VAL A 127 -8.92 -5.96 -10.58
C VAL A 127 -9.90 -6.16 -11.72
N ASN A 128 -9.39 -6.28 -12.95
CA ASN A 128 -10.24 -6.50 -14.12
C ASN A 128 -10.97 -7.84 -14.07
N SER A 129 -10.31 -8.90 -13.64
CA SER A 129 -10.92 -10.23 -13.50
C SER A 129 -12.03 -10.22 -12.45
N GLU A 130 -11.79 -9.66 -11.26
CA GLU A 130 -12.79 -9.55 -10.20
C GLU A 130 -13.98 -8.68 -10.65
N LEU A 131 -13.71 -7.58 -11.35
CA LEU A 131 -14.77 -6.73 -11.89
C LEU A 131 -15.63 -7.49 -12.90
N GLN A 132 -15.03 -8.27 -13.80
CA GLN A 132 -15.75 -9.10 -14.75
C GLN A 132 -16.57 -10.22 -14.06
N GLU A 133 -16.01 -10.84 -13.03
CA GLU A 133 -16.70 -11.85 -12.24
C GLU A 133 -17.93 -11.28 -11.51
N GLU A 134 -17.79 -10.10 -10.88
CA GLU A 134 -18.89 -9.40 -10.25
C GLU A 134 -19.97 -8.96 -11.24
N LEU A 135 -19.56 -8.49 -12.41
CA LEU A 135 -20.49 -8.13 -13.48
C LEU A 135 -21.27 -9.33 -14.00
N LYS A 136 -20.66 -10.51 -14.03
CA LYS A 136 -21.31 -11.77 -14.43
C LYS A 136 -22.16 -12.40 -13.32
N LYS A 137 -22.11 -11.88 -12.08
CA LYS A 137 -22.77 -12.45 -10.90
C LYS A 137 -22.41 -13.92 -10.64
N GLU A 138 -21.18 -14.32 -10.94
CA GLU A 138 -20.69 -15.68 -10.77
C GLU A 138 -19.71 -15.76 -9.60
N GLY A 139 -20.03 -16.61 -8.65
CA GLY A 139 -19.29 -17.32 -7.61
C GLY A 139 -18.00 -16.76 -7.00
N LYS A 140 -17.94 -16.82 -5.70
CA LYS A 140 -16.77 -16.48 -4.87
C LYS A 140 -15.62 -17.47 -5.10
N LYS A 141 -14.41 -16.97 -5.38
CA LYS A 141 -13.17 -17.73 -5.27
C LYS A 141 -12.37 -17.30 -4.05
N ILE A 142 -11.90 -18.26 -3.29
CA ILE A 142 -11.02 -18.08 -2.14
C ILE A 142 -9.60 -18.42 -2.59
N PHE A 143 -8.64 -17.52 -2.37
CA PHE A 143 -7.23 -17.81 -2.60
C PHE A 143 -6.63 -18.57 -1.41
N LYS A 144 -5.95 -19.68 -1.66
CA LYS A 144 -5.12 -20.36 -0.67
C LYS A 144 -3.66 -20.01 -0.96
N ARG A 145 -2.90 -19.69 0.08
CA ARG A 145 -1.45 -19.55 0.02
C ARG A 145 -0.77 -20.87 0.39
N ASP A 146 0.37 -21.12 -0.21
CA ASP A 146 1.24 -22.25 0.10
C ASP A 146 2.20 -21.93 1.27
N PRO A 147 2.81 -22.91 1.93
CA PRO A 147 3.74 -22.68 3.05
C PRO A 147 5.02 -21.95 2.61
N LEU A 148 5.68 -21.28 3.58
CA LEU A 148 6.91 -20.51 3.35
C LEU A 148 8.01 -21.34 2.66
N ASP A 149 8.62 -20.76 1.66
CA ASP A 149 9.77 -21.32 0.96
C ASP A 149 11.11 -20.94 1.64
N LYS A 150 12.22 -21.28 1.00
CA LYS A 150 13.56 -21.02 1.57
C LYS A 150 13.88 -19.52 1.68
N ASP A 151 13.53 -18.73 0.67
CA ASP A 151 13.84 -17.29 0.65
C ASP A 151 13.04 -16.55 1.72
N SER A 152 11.77 -16.90 1.90
CA SER A 152 10.92 -16.36 2.96
C SER A 152 11.43 -16.71 4.36
N THR A 153 11.97 -17.92 4.55
CA THR A 153 12.58 -18.33 5.83
C THR A 153 13.84 -17.50 6.14
N GLN A 154 14.71 -17.27 5.17
CA GLN A 154 15.89 -16.42 5.34
C GLN A 154 15.51 -14.98 5.66
N THR A 155 14.51 -14.44 4.99
CA THR A 155 13.98 -13.09 5.23
C THR A 155 13.41 -12.99 6.65
N ARG A 156 12.68 -14.00 7.12
CA ARG A 156 12.17 -14.09 8.49
C ARG A 156 13.28 -14.03 9.53
N ASP A 157 14.31 -14.86 9.37
CA ASP A 157 15.42 -14.93 10.32
C ASP A 157 16.21 -13.61 10.37
N LEU A 158 16.41 -12.98 9.22
CA LEU A 158 17.02 -11.65 9.13
C LEU A 158 16.15 -10.58 9.79
N PHE A 159 14.82 -10.64 9.62
CA PHE A 159 13.89 -9.73 10.26
C PHE A 159 13.93 -9.85 11.78
N ILE A 160 13.84 -11.08 12.31
CA ILE A 160 13.93 -11.34 13.75
C ILE A 160 15.23 -10.79 14.32
N LYS A 161 16.36 -11.02 13.65
CA LYS A 161 17.65 -10.44 14.06
C LYS A 161 17.57 -8.92 14.11
N THR A 162 17.00 -8.28 13.07
CA THR A 162 16.94 -6.82 12.98
C THR A 162 16.07 -6.20 14.09
N ILE A 163 14.89 -6.75 14.37
CA ILE A 163 14.04 -6.25 15.48
C ILE A 163 14.66 -6.51 16.85
N THR A 164 15.44 -7.59 16.97
CA THR A 164 16.24 -7.87 18.19
C THR A 164 17.33 -6.82 18.37
N ASP A 165 18.05 -6.46 17.29
CA ASP A 165 19.08 -5.41 17.31
C ASP A 165 18.47 -4.00 17.58
N MET A 166 17.16 -3.83 17.38
CA MET A 166 16.38 -2.61 17.72
C MET A 166 15.80 -2.65 19.13
N ASP A 167 16.09 -3.69 19.94
CA ASP A 167 15.50 -3.91 21.27
C ASP A 167 13.94 -3.99 21.25
N CYS A 168 13.34 -4.43 20.14
CA CYS A 168 11.91 -4.62 20.03
C CYS A 168 11.49 -5.98 20.61
N PRO A 169 10.65 -6.02 21.66
CA PRO A 169 10.07 -7.27 22.13
C PRO A 169 9.19 -7.89 21.04
N TYR A 170 9.27 -9.20 20.86
CA TYR A 170 8.46 -9.89 19.88
C TYR A 170 7.98 -11.25 20.36
N GLU A 171 6.90 -11.74 19.73
CA GLU A 171 6.36 -13.07 19.88
C GLU A 171 6.01 -13.67 18.53
N THR A 172 6.12 -14.98 18.40
CA THR A 172 5.68 -15.70 17.21
C THR A 172 4.23 -16.08 17.36
N TRP A 173 3.42 -15.82 16.35
CA TRP A 173 2.01 -16.11 16.32
C TRP A 173 1.62 -16.87 15.06
N GLU A 174 0.68 -17.79 15.17
CA GLU A 174 0.04 -18.40 13.98
C GLU A 174 -1.24 -17.62 13.68
N ASP A 175 -1.34 -17.12 12.47
CA ASP A 175 -2.55 -16.48 11.99
C ASP A 175 -3.62 -17.56 11.73
N GLU A 176 -4.70 -17.53 12.52
CA GLU A 176 -5.77 -18.53 12.47
C GLU A 176 -6.45 -18.63 11.09
N GLU A 177 -6.50 -17.53 10.32
CA GLU A 177 -7.14 -17.51 9.00
C GLU A 177 -6.25 -18.08 7.89
N SER A 178 -4.95 -17.80 7.94
CA SER A 178 -3.99 -18.21 6.91
C SER A 178 -3.14 -19.41 7.28
N SER A 179 -3.14 -19.81 8.57
CA SER A 179 -2.22 -20.81 9.15
C SER A 179 -0.73 -20.48 8.88
N LEU A 180 -0.43 -19.19 8.67
CA LEU A 180 0.92 -18.69 8.46
C LEU A 180 1.49 -18.13 9.75
N GLU A 181 2.72 -18.52 10.03
CA GLU A 181 3.48 -17.92 11.12
C GLU A 181 3.72 -16.43 10.84
N CYS A 182 3.41 -15.59 11.81
CA CYS A 182 3.72 -14.17 11.80
C CYS A 182 4.49 -13.77 13.06
N ILE A 183 5.21 -12.67 12.98
CA ILE A 183 5.92 -12.08 14.10
C ILE A 183 5.12 -10.87 14.57
N VAL A 184 4.68 -10.88 15.82
CA VAL A 184 4.10 -9.70 16.46
C VAL A 184 5.17 -9.04 17.31
N PHE A 185 5.42 -7.76 17.14
CA PHE A 185 6.47 -7.04 17.83
C PHE A 185 6.01 -5.65 18.26
N ASP A 186 6.65 -5.11 19.29
CA ASP A 186 6.37 -3.78 19.83
C ASP A 186 7.45 -2.80 19.38
N PHE A 187 7.02 -1.67 18.83
CA PHE A 187 7.91 -0.57 18.49
C PHE A 187 7.29 0.74 18.96
N GLN A 188 7.98 1.44 19.85
CA GLN A 188 7.54 2.72 20.45
C GLN A 188 6.14 2.68 21.07
N GLY A 189 5.74 1.52 21.63
CA GLY A 189 4.45 1.33 22.27
C GLY A 189 3.30 0.97 21.33
N THR A 190 3.57 0.84 20.03
CA THR A 190 2.61 0.34 19.04
C THR A 190 2.97 -1.09 18.64
N LYS A 191 1.97 -1.96 18.60
CA LYS A 191 2.17 -3.36 18.16
C LYS A 191 1.96 -3.48 16.66
N TYR A 192 2.92 -4.14 16.02
CA TYR A 192 2.91 -4.46 14.59
C TYR A 192 2.95 -5.95 14.37
N ARG A 193 2.50 -6.37 13.20
CA ARG A 193 2.54 -7.75 12.74
C ARG A 193 3.32 -7.82 11.44
N ALA A 194 4.33 -8.69 11.39
CA ALA A 194 5.13 -8.96 10.19
C ALA A 194 4.78 -10.32 9.61
N LYS A 195 4.49 -10.38 8.33
CA LYS A 195 4.26 -11.58 7.53
C LYS A 195 5.29 -11.67 6.41
N PHE A 196 5.73 -12.89 6.12
CA PHE A 196 6.77 -13.14 5.13
C PHE A 196 6.13 -13.64 3.84
N LEU A 197 6.40 -12.92 2.75
CA LEU A 197 5.77 -13.21 1.46
C LEU A 197 6.50 -14.37 0.78
N GLU A 198 5.73 -15.32 0.25
CA GLU A 198 6.26 -16.50 -0.45
C GLU A 198 7.06 -16.11 -1.69
N TYR A 199 8.14 -16.86 -1.94
CA TYR A 199 9.04 -16.66 -3.09
C TYR A 199 9.57 -15.23 -3.22
N SER A 200 9.58 -14.49 -2.13
CA SER A 200 9.95 -13.10 -2.08
C SER A 200 10.89 -12.82 -0.90
N ARG A 201 11.74 -11.85 -1.06
CA ARG A 201 12.57 -11.31 0.02
C ARG A 201 11.97 -10.04 0.58
N GLU A 202 10.65 -10.07 0.78
CA GLU A 202 9.85 -8.94 1.26
C GLU A 202 9.13 -9.31 2.55
N VAL A 203 8.93 -8.30 3.38
CA VAL A 203 8.14 -8.39 4.61
C VAL A 203 6.95 -7.48 4.49
N LEU A 204 5.76 -8.02 4.69
CA LEU A 204 4.53 -7.26 4.88
C LEU A 204 4.43 -6.89 6.35
N ILE A 205 4.38 -5.60 6.66
CA ILE A 205 4.20 -5.08 8.00
C ILE A 205 2.83 -4.42 8.10
N GLU A 206 2.07 -4.80 9.11
CA GLU A 206 0.72 -4.32 9.38
C GLU A 206 0.64 -3.84 10.83
N ASN A 207 -0.26 -2.91 11.12
CA ASN A 207 -0.64 -2.66 12.51
C ASN A 207 -1.30 -3.92 13.08
N HIS A 208 -1.00 -4.25 14.35
CA HIS A 208 -1.61 -5.43 14.99
C HIS A 208 -3.07 -5.19 15.36
N TYR A 209 -3.42 -3.94 15.65
CA TYR A 209 -4.78 -3.51 15.97
C TYR A 209 -5.27 -2.54 14.89
N ASN A 210 -6.59 -2.46 14.76
CA ASN A 210 -7.22 -1.53 13.82
C ASN A 210 -6.81 -0.08 14.11
N LEU A 211 -6.49 0.68 13.08
CA LEU A 211 -6.13 2.08 13.18
C LEU A 211 -7.31 2.95 13.62
N TYR A 212 -8.50 2.64 13.11
CA TYR A 212 -9.73 3.37 13.38
C TYR A 212 -10.95 2.48 13.14
N SER A 213 -12.04 2.74 13.85
CA SER A 213 -13.29 2.00 13.63
C SER A 213 -14.52 2.90 13.75
N VAL A 214 -15.55 2.60 12.96
CA VAL A 214 -16.84 3.30 12.97
C VAL A 214 -17.97 2.28 12.96
N GLU A 215 -19.08 2.60 13.62
CA GLU A 215 -20.28 1.78 13.60
C GLU A 215 -20.91 1.77 12.20
N LEU A 216 -21.28 0.60 11.69
CA LEU A 216 -21.91 0.46 10.37
C LEU A 216 -23.27 1.17 10.29
N SER A 217 -23.94 1.37 11.43
CA SER A 217 -25.18 2.11 11.53
C SER A 217 -25.03 3.62 11.26
N ASP A 218 -23.84 4.16 11.43
CA ASP A 218 -23.51 5.57 11.15
C ASP A 218 -22.98 5.73 9.72
N VAL A 219 -23.92 5.82 8.75
CA VAL A 219 -23.60 5.91 7.33
C VAL A 219 -22.70 7.10 7.00
N ASN A 220 -22.86 8.22 7.72
CA ASN A 220 -22.04 9.41 7.49
C ASN A 220 -20.58 9.14 7.86
N LYS A 221 -20.33 8.60 9.06
CA LYS A 221 -18.97 8.25 9.49
C LYS A 221 -18.35 7.16 8.64
N VAL A 222 -19.13 6.20 8.16
CA VAL A 222 -18.66 5.18 7.21
C VAL A 222 -18.17 5.82 5.92
N ASN A 223 -18.90 6.79 5.37
CA ASN A 223 -18.47 7.49 4.16
C ASN A 223 -17.24 8.38 4.43
N GLN A 224 -17.24 9.12 5.53
CA GLN A 224 -16.09 9.94 5.96
C GLN A 224 -14.81 9.09 6.08
N LEU A 225 -14.88 7.95 6.76
CA LEU A 225 -13.72 7.07 6.90
C LEU A 225 -13.22 6.55 5.54
N ARG A 226 -14.11 6.24 4.60
CA ARG A 226 -13.72 5.88 3.22
C ARG A 226 -12.98 7.01 2.51
N ASP A 227 -13.47 8.24 2.64
CA ASP A 227 -12.85 9.41 2.01
C ASP A 227 -11.47 9.69 2.62
N VAL A 228 -11.34 9.57 3.94
CA VAL A 228 -10.05 9.70 4.65
C VAL A 228 -9.06 8.62 4.20
N ILE A 229 -9.49 7.36 4.11
CA ILE A 229 -8.63 6.27 3.62
C ILE A 229 -8.15 6.54 2.18
N ASN A 230 -9.02 7.01 1.31
CA ASN A 230 -8.61 7.38 -0.04
C ASN A 230 -7.59 8.54 -0.05
N LYS A 231 -7.77 9.53 0.81
CA LYS A 231 -6.82 10.65 0.97
C LYS A 231 -5.47 10.16 1.48
N VAL A 232 -5.45 9.28 2.49
CA VAL A 232 -4.23 8.65 3.00
C VAL A 232 -3.47 7.92 1.90
N ASN A 233 -4.16 7.08 1.14
CA ASN A 233 -3.56 6.34 0.02
C ASN A 233 -2.95 7.27 -1.04
N LEU A 234 -3.55 8.45 -1.24
CA LEU A 234 -3.02 9.46 -2.17
C LEU A 234 -1.77 10.16 -1.63
N GLU A 235 -1.76 10.53 -0.34
CA GLU A 235 -0.74 11.39 0.23
C GLU A 235 0.46 10.61 0.77
N TYR A 236 0.23 9.47 1.43
CA TYR A 236 1.27 8.72 2.12
C TYR A 236 1.83 7.54 1.32
N ASN A 237 1.14 7.13 0.26
CA ASN A 237 1.54 5.98 -0.54
C ASN A 237 1.73 4.70 0.29
N ILE A 238 0.88 4.53 1.30
CA ILE A 238 0.80 3.35 2.16
C ILE A 238 -0.56 2.70 1.94
N PRO A 239 -0.62 1.41 1.59
CA PRO A 239 -1.88 0.71 1.44
C PRO A 239 -2.69 0.76 2.73
N THR A 240 -3.74 1.58 2.71
CA THR A 240 -4.71 1.67 3.80
C THR A 240 -6.03 1.15 3.31
N THR A 241 -6.58 0.20 4.02
CA THR A 241 -7.80 -0.52 3.63
C THR A 241 -8.86 -0.41 4.73
N TYR A 242 -10.07 -0.84 4.41
CA TYR A 242 -11.09 -1.06 5.41
C TYR A 242 -11.74 -2.43 5.21
N TYR A 243 -12.21 -3.00 6.28
CA TYR A 243 -13.03 -4.21 6.25
C TYR A 243 -14.25 -4.07 7.17
N ILE A 244 -15.22 -4.90 6.91
CA ILE A 244 -16.45 -4.96 7.72
C ILE A 244 -16.30 -6.12 8.69
N ASN A 245 -16.23 -5.77 9.97
CA ASN A 245 -16.28 -6.75 11.03
C ASN A 245 -17.75 -7.01 11.40
N ASN A 246 -18.28 -8.13 10.91
CA ASN A 246 -19.68 -8.48 11.14
C ASN A 246 -19.99 -8.83 12.60
N GLU A 247 -19.00 -9.26 13.37
CA GLU A 247 -19.18 -9.61 14.78
C GLU A 247 -19.33 -8.36 15.64
N SER A 248 -18.49 -7.35 15.39
CA SER A 248 -18.54 -6.08 16.10
C SER A 248 -19.58 -5.10 15.52
N GLY A 249 -20.06 -5.32 14.30
CA GLY A 249 -20.93 -4.39 13.59
C GLY A 249 -20.23 -3.10 13.15
N LYS A 250 -18.92 -3.13 12.96
CA LYS A 250 -18.07 -1.98 12.66
C LYS A 250 -17.41 -2.10 11.29
N MET A 251 -17.11 -0.95 10.70
CA MET A 251 -16.11 -0.82 9.67
C MET A 251 -14.79 -0.41 10.32
N GLU A 252 -13.75 -1.15 10.04
CA GLU A 252 -12.44 -1.03 10.66
C GLU A 252 -11.40 -0.70 9.60
N ALA A 253 -10.50 0.26 9.89
CA ALA A 253 -9.41 0.67 9.02
C ALA A 253 -8.11 -0.01 9.45
N ASP A 254 -7.30 -0.40 8.48
CA ASP A 254 -5.98 -0.98 8.67
C ASP A 254 -5.00 -0.43 7.64
N ALA A 255 -3.72 -0.40 7.98
CA ALA A 255 -2.64 0.00 7.09
C ALA A 255 -1.54 -1.04 7.08
N SER A 256 -0.93 -1.20 5.91
CA SER A 256 0.17 -2.11 5.72
C SER A 256 1.25 -1.51 4.83
N CYS A 257 2.48 -1.94 5.00
CA CYS A 257 3.56 -1.64 4.07
C CYS A 257 4.34 -2.91 3.75
N VAL A 258 4.83 -2.98 2.51
CA VAL A 258 5.74 -4.05 2.08
C VAL A 258 7.10 -3.47 1.87
N ILE A 259 8.08 -4.05 2.52
CA ILE A 259 9.47 -3.63 2.40
C ILE A 259 10.34 -4.78 1.90
N PRO A 260 11.25 -4.55 0.94
CA PRO A 260 12.31 -5.51 0.64
C PRO A 260 13.16 -5.72 1.90
N PHE A 261 13.50 -6.98 2.20
CA PHE A 261 14.25 -7.32 3.40
C PHE A 261 15.29 -8.40 3.10
N MET A 262 16.51 -8.00 2.79
CA MET A 262 17.60 -8.87 2.36
C MET A 262 18.95 -8.39 2.88
N GLU A 263 19.91 -9.31 3.05
CA GLU A 263 21.22 -9.02 3.65
C GLU A 263 22.01 -7.96 2.87
N GLU A 264 21.81 -7.87 1.56
CA GLU A 264 22.50 -6.92 0.70
C GLU A 264 22.04 -5.47 0.90
N MET A 265 20.92 -5.26 1.60
CA MET A 265 20.43 -3.90 1.90
C MET A 265 21.27 -3.24 2.98
N PRO A 266 21.82 -2.05 2.72
CA PRO A 266 22.54 -1.31 3.74
C PRO A 266 21.57 -0.75 4.78
N GLN A 267 21.95 -0.84 6.06
CA GLN A 267 21.22 -0.17 7.14
C GLN A 267 19.74 -0.62 7.29
N LEU A 268 19.51 -1.92 7.29
CA LEU A 268 18.15 -2.51 7.45
C LEU A 268 17.34 -1.89 8.60
N ILE A 269 17.97 -1.60 9.73
CA ILE A 269 17.33 -0.95 10.88
C ILE A 269 16.71 0.39 10.46
N HIS A 270 17.41 1.22 9.68
CA HIS A 270 16.88 2.52 9.24
C HIS A 270 15.70 2.36 8.28
N TYR A 271 15.71 1.34 7.41
CA TYR A 271 14.58 1.07 6.52
C TYR A 271 13.35 0.60 7.28
N LEU A 272 13.55 -0.32 8.22
CA LEU A 272 12.47 -0.79 9.06
C LEU A 272 11.89 0.35 9.90
N HIS A 273 12.76 1.16 10.52
CA HIS A 273 12.33 2.32 11.31
C HIS A 273 11.50 3.30 10.47
N ALA A 274 11.96 3.65 9.27
CA ALA A 274 11.23 4.54 8.37
C ALA A 274 9.86 3.98 7.95
N ALA A 275 9.75 2.66 7.74
CA ALA A 275 8.47 2.02 7.43
C ALA A 275 7.50 2.07 8.62
N LEU A 276 8.00 1.84 9.84
CA LEU A 276 7.20 1.90 11.07
C LEU A 276 6.75 3.33 11.38
N ASP A 277 7.63 4.31 11.20
CA ASP A 277 7.28 5.73 11.35
C ASP A 277 6.15 6.13 10.37
N GLN A 278 6.25 5.70 9.11
CA GLN A 278 5.20 5.96 8.13
C GLN A 278 3.85 5.33 8.49
N LEU A 279 3.84 4.11 9.03
CA LEU A 279 2.60 3.48 9.51
C LEU A 279 2.00 4.24 10.68
N SER A 280 2.86 4.71 11.60
CA SER A 280 2.43 5.55 12.72
C SER A 280 1.86 6.89 12.26
N ASP A 281 2.47 7.54 11.27
CA ASP A 281 1.98 8.80 10.69
C ASP A 281 0.60 8.61 10.06
N VAL A 282 0.35 7.50 9.40
CA VAL A 282 -0.97 7.16 8.83
C VAL A 282 -2.03 7.03 9.91
N GLU A 283 -1.71 6.36 11.02
CA GLU A 283 -2.62 6.24 12.16
C GLU A 283 -3.02 7.62 12.70
N PHE A 284 -2.02 8.47 12.92
CA PHE A 284 -2.24 9.83 13.41
C PHE A 284 -3.10 10.64 12.44
N PHE A 285 -2.81 10.58 11.14
CA PHE A 285 -3.54 11.30 10.11
C PHE A 285 -5.02 10.88 10.05
N ILE A 286 -5.31 9.58 10.08
CA ILE A 286 -6.69 9.09 10.05
C ILE A 286 -7.48 9.64 11.25
N LYS A 287 -6.89 9.60 12.45
CA LYS A 287 -7.51 10.11 13.66
C LYS A 287 -7.79 11.60 13.58
N ASP A 288 -6.81 12.39 13.16
CA ASP A 288 -6.91 13.86 13.06
C ASP A 288 -7.98 14.29 12.04
N GLU A 289 -7.98 13.72 10.84
CA GLU A 289 -8.97 14.02 9.81
C GLU A 289 -10.41 13.64 10.25
N MET A 290 -10.59 12.48 10.88
CA MET A 290 -11.90 12.07 11.38
C MET A 290 -12.38 12.97 12.52
N GLU A 291 -11.49 13.46 13.38
CA GLU A 291 -11.83 14.44 14.42
C GLU A 291 -12.14 15.81 13.85
N GLU A 292 -11.43 16.26 12.80
CA GLU A 292 -11.73 17.52 12.12
C GLU A 292 -13.10 17.50 11.45
N MET A 293 -13.44 16.39 10.78
CA MET A 293 -14.77 16.22 10.18
C MET A 293 -15.88 16.24 11.25
N ALA A 294 -15.68 15.57 12.38
CA ALA A 294 -16.63 15.57 13.49
C ALA A 294 -16.83 16.99 14.07
N ARG A 295 -15.75 17.74 14.24
CA ARG A 295 -15.81 19.15 14.69
C ARG A 295 -16.56 20.05 13.70
N ALA A 296 -16.32 19.87 12.40
CA ALA A 296 -17.01 20.63 11.36
C ALA A 296 -18.53 20.38 11.38
N GLU A 297 -18.95 19.11 11.52
CA GLU A 297 -20.38 18.78 11.66
C GLU A 297 -21.04 19.40 12.90
N GLU A 298 -20.34 19.43 14.03
CA GLU A 298 -20.85 20.06 15.25
C GLU A 298 -21.06 21.56 15.07
N ILE A 299 -20.12 22.24 14.42
CA ILE A 299 -20.21 23.68 14.13
C ILE A 299 -21.40 23.94 13.20
N GLU A 300 -21.59 23.12 12.19
CA GLU A 300 -22.71 23.24 11.25
C GLU A 300 -24.05 23.08 11.97
N LYS A 301 -24.18 22.04 12.81
CA LYS A 301 -25.38 21.82 13.64
C LYS A 301 -25.69 23.00 14.58
N MET A 302 -24.67 23.58 15.20
CA MET A 302 -24.84 24.76 16.04
C MET A 302 -25.21 26.01 15.24
N GLY A 303 -24.71 26.16 14.01
CA GLY A 303 -25.07 27.24 13.09
C GLY A 303 -26.54 27.21 12.66
N TYR A 304 -27.11 26.02 12.42
CA TYR A 304 -28.53 25.85 12.11
C TYR A 304 -29.44 26.13 13.31
N LEU A 305 -29.03 25.79 14.53
CA LEU A 305 -29.82 26.08 15.75
C LEU A 305 -29.94 27.59 16.07
N ASN A 306 -29.03 28.39 15.57
CA ASN A 306 -29.07 29.86 15.74
C ASN A 306 -29.87 30.62 14.64
N GLN A 307 -30.45 29.89 13.68
CA GLN A 307 -31.26 30.44 12.60
C GLN A 307 -32.78 30.14 12.77
N GLU A 308 -33.29 30.08 13.99
CA GLU A 308 -34.76 30.09 14.16
C GLU A 308 -35.35 31.42 13.64
N PRO A 309 -36.37 31.38 12.77
CA PRO A 309 -36.94 32.59 12.20
C PRO A 309 -37.73 33.35 13.26
N ASN A 310 -37.46 34.66 13.35
CA ASN A 310 -38.34 35.61 13.99
C ASN A 310 -39.72 35.69 13.32
#